data_0a3fd1c5611c3affc4ae59f84eda5086
#
_entry.id   0a3fd1c5611c3affc4ae59f84eda5086
#
_cell.length_a   1.000
_cell.length_b   1.000
_cell.length_c   1.000
_cell.angle_alpha   90.00
_cell.angle_beta   90.00
_cell.angle_gamma   90.00
#
_symmetry.space_group_name_H-M   'P 1'
#
loop_
_entity.id
_entity.type
_entity.pdbx_description
1 polymer ?
#
loop_
_entity_poly.entity_id
_entity_poly.type
_entity_poly.pdbx_seq_one_letter_code
_entity_poly.pdbx_strand_id
1 'polypeptide(L)'
;MGEAITKTLAHSLERLDALLHRDVNTDMIRRLLRLFGRDAAVFFVDGMCSGEFLQRFVLDPARAVAEASTTRPLDQAVILALPVGDVSFVTDFDTLVQGIVNGKAAVLVEGMAGAVCVDIRFFLRRSISTPLNENVVMGPHEGFNETLRDNITLLRRIFHTPDLIGEMTTVGTVSPVNLCVLYLQKAVSPVSLQRIRERLKGIRCDHVLSIGALEQLLEDHPFSMLPQCVLTERPDRAASFLLEGQVVILMDGAPQALVMPVSFLHQFHTSEDTALRWPYGTFLRVIRLCGAALTLLLPGLFVALVLFHPAALPVALLTSILESQAAVPLSIPVETFMMLIMFNLINEAGTRVPGVVGTSLGTVSGLILGQAAVEANLIHPLLIIVVAVSSLGSYALPDYELSLTFRMGQLLFLLAACLAGLYGMTALMLIVLVRLCALTSLGAPYLAPLAPRRPRNPDLLLRLPLWRQRLRAYLANPADMRRLSGRMRNWRRP
;
A
#
# COMPACT_ATOMS: atom_id res chain seq x y z
N MET A 1 25.53 -25.80 -4.50
CA MET A 1 26.74 -25.16 -5.03
C MET A 1 26.27 -24.26 -6.16
N GLY A 2 26.52 -22.95 -6.03
CA GLY A 2 26.13 -21.98 -7.06
C GLY A 2 26.89 -22.22 -8.39
N GLU A 3 26.30 -21.80 -9.49
CA GLU A 3 26.91 -21.83 -10.82
C GLU A 3 28.15 -20.91 -10.83
N ALA A 4 29.31 -21.42 -11.29
CA ALA A 4 30.55 -20.66 -11.29
C ALA A 4 30.59 -19.64 -12.43
N ILE A 5 31.17 -18.45 -12.17
CA ILE A 5 31.36 -17.40 -13.17
C ILE A 5 32.45 -17.85 -14.17
N THR A 6 32.14 -17.75 -15.46
CA THR A 6 33.06 -18.17 -16.53
C THR A 6 34.04 -17.06 -16.91
N LYS A 7 35.18 -17.45 -17.53
CA LYS A 7 36.17 -16.49 -18.04
C LYS A 7 35.67 -15.67 -19.24
N THR A 8 34.65 -16.16 -19.93
CA THR A 8 34.06 -15.49 -21.10
C THR A 8 33.05 -14.44 -20.63
N LEU A 9 33.33 -13.17 -20.86
CA LEU A 9 32.48 -12.05 -20.44
C LEU A 9 31.10 -12.17 -21.05
N ALA A 10 30.99 -12.45 -22.37
CA ALA A 10 29.71 -12.54 -23.07
C ALA A 10 28.75 -13.54 -22.42
N HIS A 11 29.20 -14.74 -22.08
CA HIS A 11 28.40 -15.75 -21.41
C HIS A 11 27.99 -15.30 -19.98
N SER A 12 28.91 -14.68 -19.24
CA SER A 12 28.62 -14.17 -17.89
C SER A 12 27.61 -13.00 -17.92
N LEU A 13 27.65 -12.15 -18.94
CA LEU A 13 26.68 -11.07 -19.14
C LEU A 13 25.29 -11.61 -19.47
N GLU A 14 25.19 -12.55 -20.41
CA GLU A 14 23.91 -13.17 -20.77
C GLU A 14 23.26 -13.85 -19.56
N ARG A 15 24.09 -14.56 -18.77
CA ARG A 15 23.61 -15.24 -17.57
C ARG A 15 23.13 -14.27 -16.49
N LEU A 16 23.86 -13.19 -16.25
CA LEU A 16 23.47 -12.15 -15.28
C LEU A 16 22.23 -11.38 -15.75
N ASP A 17 22.14 -11.04 -17.03
CA ASP A 17 20.95 -10.39 -17.60
C ASP A 17 19.70 -11.24 -17.39
N ALA A 18 19.80 -12.57 -17.55
CA ALA A 18 18.71 -13.50 -17.28
C ALA A 18 18.37 -13.62 -15.79
N LEU A 19 19.37 -13.69 -14.89
CA LEU A 19 19.17 -13.82 -13.43
C LEU A 19 18.60 -12.54 -12.80
N LEU A 20 18.93 -11.38 -13.34
CA LEU A 20 18.48 -10.07 -12.87
C LEU A 20 17.22 -9.58 -13.61
N HIS A 21 16.70 -10.39 -14.55
CA HIS A 21 15.55 -10.03 -15.41
C HIS A 21 15.71 -8.67 -16.11
N ARG A 22 16.92 -8.39 -16.59
CA ARG A 22 17.30 -7.06 -17.08
C ARG A 22 16.52 -6.60 -18.31
N ASP A 23 15.98 -7.52 -19.10
CA ASP A 23 15.10 -7.27 -20.23
C ASP A 23 13.80 -6.52 -19.86
N VAL A 24 13.35 -6.72 -18.62
CA VAL A 24 12.12 -6.11 -18.10
C VAL A 24 12.43 -5.14 -16.94
N ASN A 25 13.47 -5.44 -16.17
CA ASN A 25 13.81 -4.72 -14.94
C ASN A 25 14.67 -3.47 -15.25
N THR A 26 14.05 -2.32 -15.31
CA THR A 26 14.66 -1.09 -15.82
C THR A 26 15.66 -0.41 -14.87
N ASP A 27 15.63 -0.74 -13.57
CA ASP A 27 16.57 -0.20 -12.59
C ASP A 27 17.87 -1.01 -12.45
N MET A 28 17.98 -2.15 -13.16
CA MET A 28 19.21 -2.95 -13.26
C MET A 28 20.07 -2.43 -14.41
N ILE A 29 21.09 -1.64 -14.07
CA ILE A 29 21.96 -1.00 -15.06
C ILE A 29 23.20 -1.81 -15.31
N ARG A 30 23.51 -2.02 -16.62
CA ARG A 30 24.77 -2.55 -17.10
C ARG A 30 25.50 -1.48 -17.90
N ARG A 31 26.75 -1.19 -17.55
CA ARG A 31 27.62 -0.31 -18.31
C ARG A 31 28.85 -1.05 -18.80
N LEU A 32 29.10 -1.00 -20.11
CA LEU A 32 30.30 -1.57 -20.71
C LEU A 32 31.46 -0.58 -20.57
N LEU A 33 32.66 -1.10 -20.32
CA LEU A 33 33.90 -0.34 -20.17
C LEU A 33 35.10 -1.21 -20.56
N ARG A 34 36.30 -0.65 -20.54
CA ARG A 34 37.57 -1.37 -20.73
C ARG A 34 38.44 -1.25 -19.51
N LEU A 35 39.12 -2.35 -19.17
CA LEU A 35 40.08 -2.46 -18.06
C LEU A 35 41.28 -3.28 -18.52
N PHE A 36 42.48 -2.73 -18.44
CA PHE A 36 43.74 -3.40 -18.81
C PHE A 36 43.70 -3.97 -20.23
N GLY A 37 43.20 -3.18 -21.20
CA GLY A 37 43.06 -3.58 -22.62
C GLY A 37 42.00 -4.66 -22.89
N ARG A 38 41.18 -5.02 -21.91
CA ARG A 38 40.14 -6.05 -22.02
C ARG A 38 38.75 -5.46 -21.87
N ASP A 39 37.79 -6.10 -22.50
CA ASP A 39 36.39 -5.73 -22.34
C ASP A 39 35.92 -6.07 -20.91
N ALA A 40 35.15 -5.16 -20.33
CA ALA A 40 34.62 -5.29 -18.98
C ALA A 40 33.20 -4.71 -18.90
N ALA A 41 32.49 -5.06 -17.85
CA ALA A 41 31.15 -4.55 -17.57
C ALA A 41 30.97 -4.29 -16.07
N VAL A 42 30.20 -3.25 -15.75
CA VAL A 42 29.76 -2.95 -14.39
C VAL A 42 28.23 -3.12 -14.33
N PHE A 43 27.77 -3.90 -13.34
CA PHE A 43 26.37 -4.05 -12.98
C PHE A 43 26.09 -3.34 -11.65
N PHE A 44 24.99 -2.62 -11.56
CA PHE A 44 24.53 -1.98 -10.32
C PHE A 44 23.03 -1.70 -10.39
N VAL A 45 22.42 -1.48 -9.22
CA VAL A 45 21.01 -1.07 -9.11
C VAL A 45 20.95 0.44 -9.01
N ASP A 46 20.18 1.07 -9.91
CA ASP A 46 19.97 2.52 -9.89
C ASP A 46 19.22 2.94 -8.61
N GLY A 47 19.68 4.02 -7.98
CA GLY A 47 19.15 4.49 -6.70
C GLY A 47 19.74 3.84 -5.46
N MET A 48 20.30 2.61 -5.53
CA MET A 48 20.97 1.97 -4.41
C MET A 48 22.47 2.28 -4.35
N CYS A 49 23.07 2.67 -5.47
CA CYS A 49 24.46 3.12 -5.59
C CYS A 49 24.52 4.63 -5.76
N SER A 50 25.48 5.30 -5.13
CA SER A 50 25.76 6.71 -5.41
C SER A 50 26.36 6.85 -6.81
N GLY A 51 25.71 7.66 -7.65
CA GLY A 51 26.22 7.98 -8.98
C GLY A 51 27.60 8.66 -8.91
N GLU A 52 27.81 9.54 -7.92
CA GLU A 52 29.10 10.19 -7.67
C GLU A 52 30.17 9.19 -7.25
N PHE A 53 29.86 8.27 -6.33
CA PHE A 53 30.80 7.24 -5.88
C PHE A 53 31.09 6.24 -7.01
N LEU A 54 30.08 5.85 -7.77
CA LEU A 54 30.25 5.01 -8.97
C LEU A 54 31.20 5.69 -9.96
N GLN A 55 31.00 6.97 -10.26
CA GLN A 55 31.84 7.74 -11.17
C GLN A 55 33.27 7.81 -10.61
N ARG A 56 33.43 8.30 -9.38
CA ARG A 56 34.74 8.62 -8.78
C ARG A 56 35.57 7.38 -8.43
N PHE A 57 34.92 6.31 -7.98
CA PHE A 57 35.64 5.13 -7.42
C PHE A 57 35.64 3.91 -8.35
N VAL A 58 34.80 3.88 -9.37
CA VAL A 58 34.73 2.76 -10.32
C VAL A 58 35.04 3.21 -11.74
N LEU A 59 34.33 4.20 -12.26
CA LEU A 59 34.42 4.57 -13.67
C LEU A 59 35.68 5.39 -14.01
N ASP A 60 36.04 6.36 -13.19
CA ASP A 60 37.24 7.17 -13.44
C ASP A 60 38.52 6.36 -13.25
N PRO A 61 38.70 5.54 -12.18
CA PRO A 61 39.81 4.62 -12.09
C PRO A 61 39.87 3.60 -13.25
N ALA A 62 38.72 3.06 -13.67
CA ALA A 62 38.65 2.16 -14.80
C ALA A 62 39.15 2.81 -16.11
N ARG A 63 38.77 4.08 -16.35
CA ARG A 63 39.27 4.85 -17.50
C ARG A 63 40.77 5.09 -17.45
N ALA A 64 41.33 5.40 -16.27
CA ALA A 64 42.75 5.63 -16.10
C ALA A 64 43.62 4.41 -16.42
N VAL A 65 43.07 3.18 -16.21
CA VAL A 65 43.79 1.92 -16.51
C VAL A 65 43.26 1.20 -17.74
N ALA A 66 42.41 1.84 -18.56
CA ALA A 66 41.74 1.19 -19.69
C ALA A 66 42.68 0.50 -20.67
N GLU A 67 43.78 1.19 -21.05
CA GLU A 67 44.80 0.70 -21.99
C GLU A 67 46.10 0.25 -21.30
N ALA A 68 46.13 0.24 -19.94
CA ALA A 68 47.30 -0.17 -19.19
C ALA A 68 47.57 -1.67 -19.32
N SER A 69 48.84 -2.07 -19.40
CA SER A 69 49.24 -3.49 -19.30
C SER A 69 49.53 -3.87 -17.85
N THR A 70 49.14 -5.08 -17.44
CA THR A 70 49.42 -5.57 -16.09
C THR A 70 50.22 -6.86 -16.14
N THR A 71 51.21 -6.96 -15.26
CA THR A 71 51.98 -8.20 -15.02
C THR A 71 51.39 -9.00 -13.86
N ARG A 72 50.47 -8.45 -13.10
CA ARG A 72 49.80 -9.10 -11.96
C ARG A 72 48.63 -9.97 -12.44
N PRO A 73 48.22 -10.95 -11.65
CA PRO A 73 46.97 -11.66 -11.87
C PRO A 73 45.81 -10.65 -12.00
N LEU A 74 44.88 -10.87 -12.96
CA LEU A 74 43.88 -9.91 -13.38
C LEU A 74 42.93 -9.52 -12.22
N ASP A 75 42.58 -10.50 -11.36
CA ASP A 75 41.78 -10.28 -10.17
C ASP A 75 42.40 -9.27 -9.20
N GLN A 76 43.71 -9.47 -8.91
CA GLN A 76 44.46 -8.56 -8.02
C GLN A 76 44.64 -7.18 -8.67
N ALA A 77 44.90 -7.13 -10.00
CA ALA A 77 45.06 -5.87 -10.71
C ALA A 77 43.79 -5.03 -10.67
N VAL A 78 42.62 -5.64 -10.88
CA VAL A 78 41.31 -4.98 -10.83
C VAL A 78 40.99 -4.49 -9.41
N ILE A 79 41.22 -5.33 -8.39
CA ILE A 79 41.01 -4.92 -6.99
C ILE A 79 41.88 -3.70 -6.62
N LEU A 80 43.15 -3.69 -7.01
CA LEU A 80 44.07 -2.61 -6.71
C LEU A 80 43.75 -1.32 -7.51
N ALA A 81 43.13 -1.44 -8.68
CA ALA A 81 42.73 -0.28 -9.49
C ALA A 81 41.52 0.47 -8.91
N LEU A 82 40.73 -0.17 -8.04
CA LEU A 82 39.51 0.40 -7.48
C LEU A 82 39.77 0.96 -6.07
N PRO A 83 39.84 2.27 -5.85
CA PRO A 83 40.21 2.90 -4.57
C PRO A 83 39.02 2.92 -3.59
N VAL A 84 38.45 1.75 -3.26
CA VAL A 84 37.32 1.57 -2.33
C VAL A 84 37.76 0.68 -1.17
N GLY A 85 37.28 0.99 0.03
CA GLY A 85 37.68 0.29 1.24
C GLY A 85 37.11 -1.13 1.37
N ASP A 86 35.91 -1.42 0.83
CA ASP A 86 35.33 -2.76 0.83
C ASP A 86 35.18 -3.28 -0.61
N VAL A 87 36.12 -4.15 -0.97
CA VAL A 87 36.18 -4.82 -2.27
C VAL A 87 36.29 -6.31 -2.02
N SER A 88 35.41 -7.09 -2.61
CA SER A 88 35.37 -8.55 -2.50
C SER A 88 35.39 -9.22 -3.86
N PHE A 89 36.16 -10.33 -3.97
CA PHE A 89 36.18 -11.17 -5.18
C PHE A 89 35.18 -12.30 -5.02
N VAL A 90 34.31 -12.50 -6.01
CA VAL A 90 33.22 -13.47 -6.01
C VAL A 90 33.35 -14.38 -7.22
N THR A 91 33.20 -15.68 -7.03
CA THR A 91 33.40 -16.70 -8.07
C THR A 91 32.11 -17.38 -8.50
N ASP A 92 31.00 -17.15 -7.82
CA ASP A 92 29.71 -17.75 -8.11
C ASP A 92 28.62 -16.70 -8.40
N PHE A 93 27.64 -17.05 -9.25
CA PHE A 93 26.56 -16.16 -9.64
C PHE A 93 25.60 -15.86 -8.50
N ASP A 94 25.36 -16.80 -7.57
CA ASP A 94 24.38 -16.60 -6.50
C ASP A 94 24.85 -15.49 -5.55
N THR A 95 26.15 -15.56 -5.14
CA THR A 95 26.76 -14.52 -4.30
C THR A 95 26.86 -13.19 -5.04
N LEU A 96 27.18 -13.22 -6.34
CA LEU A 96 27.26 -12.03 -7.18
C LEU A 96 25.91 -11.31 -7.28
N VAL A 97 24.83 -12.02 -7.61
CA VAL A 97 23.47 -11.50 -7.69
C VAL A 97 23.03 -10.93 -6.34
N GLN A 98 23.32 -11.64 -5.24
CA GLN A 98 23.03 -11.12 -3.89
C GLN A 98 23.80 -9.83 -3.60
N GLY A 99 25.06 -9.72 -4.02
CA GLY A 99 25.85 -8.50 -3.90
C GLY A 99 25.18 -7.32 -4.64
N ILE A 100 24.80 -7.52 -5.90
CA ILE A 100 24.16 -6.50 -6.74
C ILE A 100 22.81 -6.06 -6.15
N VAL A 101 21.96 -7.00 -5.78
CA VAL A 101 20.64 -6.72 -5.20
C VAL A 101 20.75 -6.02 -3.85
N ASN A 102 21.84 -6.24 -3.11
CA ASN A 102 22.14 -5.52 -1.86
C ASN A 102 22.78 -4.14 -2.10
N GLY A 103 22.91 -3.68 -3.34
CA GLY A 103 23.41 -2.35 -3.68
C GLY A 103 24.92 -2.24 -3.85
N LYS A 104 25.65 -3.37 -3.99
CA LYS A 104 27.05 -3.34 -4.42
C LYS A 104 27.13 -3.21 -5.94
N ALA A 105 28.15 -2.56 -6.45
CA ALA A 105 28.47 -2.62 -7.87
C ALA A 105 29.36 -3.84 -8.17
N ALA A 106 29.07 -4.55 -9.25
CA ALA A 106 29.83 -5.72 -9.67
C ALA A 106 30.59 -5.43 -10.96
N VAL A 107 31.90 -5.65 -10.94
CA VAL A 107 32.81 -5.46 -12.10
C VAL A 107 33.23 -6.82 -12.63
N LEU A 108 32.91 -7.11 -13.87
CA LEU A 108 33.34 -8.31 -14.59
C LEU A 108 34.31 -7.91 -15.70
N VAL A 109 35.36 -8.73 -15.91
CA VAL A 109 36.40 -8.47 -16.91
C VAL A 109 36.62 -9.72 -17.73
N GLU A 110 36.82 -9.58 -19.04
CA GLU A 110 37.14 -10.70 -19.95
C GLU A 110 38.42 -11.43 -19.51
N GLY A 111 38.32 -12.73 -19.39
CA GLY A 111 39.44 -13.60 -18.96
C GLY A 111 39.52 -13.80 -17.44
N MET A 112 38.64 -13.20 -16.64
CA MET A 112 38.60 -13.36 -15.19
C MET A 112 37.52 -14.40 -14.80
N ALA A 113 37.87 -15.41 -14.00
CA ALA A 113 36.93 -16.43 -13.52
C ALA A 113 36.24 -15.97 -12.21
N GLY A 114 35.56 -14.84 -12.25
CA GLY A 114 34.88 -14.23 -11.13
C GLY A 114 34.54 -12.77 -11.41
N ALA A 115 33.98 -12.10 -10.41
CA ALA A 115 33.62 -10.69 -10.43
C ALA A 115 34.17 -9.97 -9.18
N VAL A 116 34.47 -8.70 -9.31
CA VAL A 116 34.87 -7.83 -8.20
C VAL A 116 33.64 -7.04 -7.74
N CYS A 117 33.17 -7.29 -6.52
CA CYS A 117 32.09 -6.53 -5.90
C CYS A 117 32.64 -5.38 -5.08
N VAL A 118 32.12 -4.19 -5.33
CA VAL A 118 32.56 -2.92 -4.73
C VAL A 118 31.41 -2.34 -3.92
N ASP A 119 31.64 -2.03 -2.64
CA ASP A 119 30.62 -1.39 -1.81
C ASP A 119 30.60 0.11 -1.99
N ILE A 120 29.64 0.56 -2.81
CA ILE A 120 29.38 1.98 -3.09
C ILE A 120 27.91 2.31 -2.74
N ARG A 121 27.34 1.58 -1.78
CA ARG A 121 25.97 1.80 -1.34
C ARG A 121 25.78 3.20 -0.79
N PHE A 122 24.76 3.85 -1.26
CA PHE A 122 24.37 5.17 -0.79
C PHE A 122 22.86 5.20 -0.61
N PHE A 123 22.43 5.31 0.62
CA PHE A 123 21.02 5.51 0.94
C PHE A 123 20.81 6.96 1.33
N LEU A 124 19.95 7.64 0.60
CA LEU A 124 19.53 9.00 0.95
C LEU A 124 18.87 8.98 2.33
N ARG A 125 19.61 9.49 3.34
CA ARG A 125 19.13 9.49 4.74
C ARG A 125 18.23 10.67 5.08
N ARG A 126 18.19 11.72 4.24
CA ARG A 126 17.58 13.02 4.59
C ARG A 126 16.17 13.27 4.07
N SER A 127 15.65 12.47 3.16
CA SER A 127 14.34 12.71 2.52
C SER A 127 13.23 11.75 2.94
N ILE A 128 13.49 10.85 3.89
CA ILE A 128 12.47 9.91 4.38
C ILE A 128 11.62 10.65 5.40
N SER A 129 10.41 11.01 5.00
CA SER A 129 9.39 11.59 5.88
C SER A 129 8.60 10.50 6.61
N THR A 130 8.02 10.87 7.73
CA THR A 130 7.01 10.02 8.38
C THR A 130 5.69 10.16 7.62
N PRO A 131 4.93 9.07 7.42
CA PRO A 131 3.61 9.13 6.81
C PRO A 131 2.71 10.10 7.57
N LEU A 132 2.02 10.98 6.85
CA LEU A 132 1.15 11.99 7.46
C LEU A 132 -0.22 11.40 7.84
N ASN A 133 -0.78 10.57 6.97
CA ASN A 133 -2.12 10.02 7.13
C ASN A 133 -2.13 8.61 7.73
N GLU A 134 -1.09 7.81 7.51
CA GLU A 134 -0.98 6.44 8.00
C GLU A 134 -0.05 6.32 9.22
N ASN A 135 -0.31 7.10 10.26
CA ASN A 135 0.46 7.03 11.50
C ASN A 135 0.26 5.69 12.22
N VAL A 136 1.35 5.14 12.75
CA VAL A 136 1.35 3.91 13.55
C VAL A 136 2.17 4.09 14.82
N VAL A 137 1.75 3.41 15.88
CA VAL A 137 2.47 3.42 17.17
C VAL A 137 3.65 2.44 17.13
N MET A 138 3.48 1.29 16.47
CA MET A 138 4.52 0.27 16.34
C MET A 138 4.75 -0.10 14.87
N GLY A 139 6.01 -0.10 14.46
CA GLY A 139 6.42 -0.43 13.09
C GLY A 139 7.44 0.57 12.53
N PRO A 140 7.88 0.41 11.28
CA PRO A 140 8.70 1.40 10.60
C PRO A 140 7.97 2.74 10.48
N HIS A 141 8.69 3.85 10.60
CA HIS A 141 8.13 5.20 10.42
C HIS A 141 8.54 5.83 9.08
N GLU A 142 9.12 5.04 8.19
CA GLU A 142 9.50 5.50 6.85
C GLU A 142 8.24 5.60 5.97
N GLY A 143 8.08 6.73 5.26
CA GLY A 143 7.03 7.00 4.29
C GLY A 143 7.61 7.18 2.89
N PHE A 144 6.77 7.02 1.87
CA PHE A 144 7.09 7.43 0.51
C PHE A 144 7.19 8.95 0.40
N ASN A 145 7.95 9.43 -0.57
CA ASN A 145 8.11 10.84 -0.92
C ASN A 145 7.67 11.11 -2.37
N GLU A 146 7.86 12.34 -2.83
CA GLU A 146 7.47 12.74 -4.19
C GLU A 146 8.43 12.23 -5.27
N THR A 147 9.62 11.73 -4.90
CA THR A 147 10.64 11.27 -5.85
C THR A 147 10.46 9.79 -6.17
N LEU A 148 10.09 9.47 -7.41
CA LEU A 148 9.85 8.09 -7.85
C LEU A 148 11.06 7.16 -7.57
N ARG A 149 12.29 7.63 -7.84
CA ARG A 149 13.53 6.86 -7.65
C ARG A 149 13.76 6.49 -6.18
N ASP A 150 13.52 7.42 -5.26
CA ASP A 150 13.68 7.18 -3.83
C ASP A 150 12.67 6.13 -3.35
N ASN A 151 11.44 6.21 -3.83
CA ASN A 151 10.37 5.27 -3.50
C ASN A 151 10.67 3.85 -3.99
N ILE A 152 11.23 3.69 -5.18
CA ILE A 152 11.71 2.40 -5.69
C ILE A 152 12.84 1.87 -4.77
N THR A 153 13.77 2.73 -4.37
CA THR A 153 14.89 2.36 -3.49
C THR A 153 14.41 1.91 -2.12
N LEU A 154 13.38 2.55 -1.54
CA LEU A 154 12.78 2.11 -0.28
C LEU A 154 12.25 0.68 -0.36
N LEU A 155 11.57 0.31 -1.44
CA LEU A 155 11.09 -1.06 -1.65
C LEU A 155 12.23 -2.03 -1.91
N ARG A 156 13.26 -1.63 -2.66
CA ARG A 156 14.48 -2.44 -2.87
C ARG A 156 15.23 -2.74 -1.57
N ARG A 157 15.23 -1.82 -0.62
CA ARG A 157 15.81 -2.01 0.72
C ARG A 157 15.05 -3.05 1.55
N ILE A 158 13.76 -3.23 1.31
CA ILE A 158 12.96 -4.25 1.97
C ILE A 158 13.14 -5.61 1.28
N PHE A 159 13.24 -5.60 -0.06
CA PHE A 159 13.34 -6.81 -0.88
C PHE A 159 14.76 -7.04 -1.40
N HIS A 160 15.49 -7.90 -0.75
CA HIS A 160 16.83 -8.34 -1.17
C HIS A 160 16.72 -9.51 -2.16
N THR A 161 15.97 -9.37 -3.25
CA THR A 161 15.73 -10.42 -4.25
C THR A 161 15.73 -9.86 -5.68
N PRO A 162 16.31 -10.58 -6.65
CA PRO A 162 16.21 -10.21 -8.06
C PRO A 162 14.79 -10.38 -8.62
N ASP A 163 13.92 -11.13 -7.92
CA ASP A 163 12.53 -11.36 -8.34
C ASP A 163 11.64 -10.12 -8.22
N LEU A 164 12.07 -9.05 -7.55
CA LEU A 164 11.37 -7.77 -7.55
C LEU A 164 11.66 -7.07 -8.87
N ILE A 165 10.64 -6.93 -9.71
CA ILE A 165 10.71 -6.27 -11.02
C ILE A 165 10.12 -4.87 -10.93
N GLY A 166 10.83 -3.89 -11.50
CA GLY A 166 10.36 -2.52 -11.67
C GLY A 166 10.32 -2.15 -13.15
N GLU A 167 9.12 -2.02 -13.71
CA GLU A 167 8.89 -1.61 -15.09
C GLU A 167 8.58 -0.12 -15.14
N MET A 168 9.46 0.67 -15.77
CA MET A 168 9.19 2.08 -16.00
C MET A 168 8.25 2.26 -17.20
N THR A 169 7.25 3.11 -17.03
CA THR A 169 6.31 3.50 -18.08
C THR A 169 5.95 4.98 -17.93
N THR A 170 5.36 5.55 -18.96
CA THR A 170 4.91 6.95 -18.94
C THR A 170 3.45 7.02 -19.32
N VAL A 171 2.71 7.94 -18.70
CA VAL A 171 1.30 8.20 -18.99
C VAL A 171 1.09 9.70 -19.18
N GLY A 172 0.29 10.06 -20.19
CA GLY A 172 0.03 11.43 -20.60
C GLY A 172 0.54 11.72 -22.01
N THR A 173 -0.17 12.55 -22.75
CA THR A 173 0.12 12.87 -24.15
C THR A 173 0.84 14.21 -24.32
N VAL A 174 0.51 15.22 -23.52
CA VAL A 174 1.10 16.56 -23.55
C VAL A 174 2.26 16.67 -22.56
N SER A 175 2.04 16.24 -21.34
CA SER A 175 3.08 16.20 -20.29
C SER A 175 3.09 14.80 -19.67
N PRO A 176 3.93 13.89 -20.19
CA PRO A 176 3.98 12.53 -19.67
C PRO A 176 4.56 12.48 -18.26
N VAL A 177 3.93 11.68 -17.39
CA VAL A 177 4.38 11.41 -16.02
C VAL A 177 5.02 10.04 -15.97
N ASN A 178 6.16 9.92 -15.29
CA ASN A 178 6.84 8.66 -15.07
C ASN A 178 6.12 7.83 -14.01
N LEU A 179 5.90 6.57 -14.31
CA LEU A 179 5.35 5.57 -13.43
C LEU A 179 6.31 4.38 -13.33
N CYS A 180 6.34 3.74 -12.17
CA CYS A 180 7.00 2.44 -11.99
C CYS A 180 5.98 1.40 -11.54
N VAL A 181 5.85 0.33 -12.30
CA VAL A 181 5.01 -0.83 -11.98
C VAL A 181 5.89 -1.88 -11.31
N LEU A 182 5.69 -2.09 -10.02
CA LEU A 182 6.48 -3.00 -9.20
C LEU A 182 5.68 -4.27 -8.88
N TYR A 183 6.32 -5.41 -9.03
CA TYR A 183 5.74 -6.72 -8.72
C TYR A 183 6.81 -7.76 -8.43
N LEU A 184 6.43 -8.84 -7.73
CA LEU A 184 7.29 -10.01 -7.53
C LEU A 184 7.01 -11.04 -8.63
N GLN A 185 8.01 -11.31 -9.47
CA GLN A 185 7.89 -12.20 -10.65
C GLN A 185 7.29 -13.57 -10.33
N LYS A 186 7.69 -14.19 -9.23
CA LYS A 186 7.20 -15.51 -8.80
C LYS A 186 5.81 -15.49 -8.17
N ALA A 187 5.36 -14.33 -7.69
CA ALA A 187 4.11 -14.22 -6.95
C ALA A 187 2.98 -13.59 -7.77
N VAL A 188 3.29 -12.65 -8.66
CA VAL A 188 2.29 -11.89 -9.42
C VAL A 188 1.44 -12.78 -10.33
N SER A 189 0.15 -12.46 -10.45
CA SER A 189 -0.71 -13.04 -11.48
C SER A 189 -0.37 -12.47 -12.85
N PRO A 190 -0.01 -13.30 -13.84
CA PRO A 190 0.25 -12.82 -15.21
C PRO A 190 -0.95 -12.09 -15.82
N VAL A 191 -2.17 -12.53 -15.49
CA VAL A 191 -3.42 -11.93 -15.99
C VAL A 191 -3.61 -10.52 -15.42
N SER A 192 -3.38 -10.33 -14.11
CA SER A 192 -3.51 -9.01 -13.47
C SER A 192 -2.45 -8.04 -13.99
N LEU A 193 -1.22 -8.50 -14.15
CA LEU A 193 -0.12 -7.70 -14.68
C LEU A 193 -0.40 -7.26 -16.14
N GLN A 194 -0.87 -8.19 -16.98
CA GLN A 194 -1.21 -7.89 -18.37
C GLN A 194 -2.33 -6.82 -18.45
N ARG A 195 -3.37 -6.94 -17.63
CA ARG A 195 -4.46 -5.95 -17.58
C ARG A 195 -3.98 -4.56 -17.16
N ILE A 196 -3.07 -4.47 -16.18
CA ILE A 196 -2.48 -3.20 -15.78
C ILE A 196 -1.70 -2.58 -16.94
N ARG A 197 -0.85 -3.36 -17.62
CA ARG A 197 -0.09 -2.89 -18.79
C ARG A 197 -1.00 -2.39 -19.91
N GLU A 198 -2.08 -3.12 -20.21
CA GLU A 198 -3.05 -2.75 -21.24
C GLU A 198 -3.78 -1.45 -20.88
N ARG A 199 -4.20 -1.30 -19.61
CA ARG A 199 -4.88 -0.08 -19.14
C ARG A 199 -3.94 1.12 -19.18
N LEU A 200 -2.72 1.00 -18.64
CA LEU A 200 -1.75 2.09 -18.66
C LEU A 200 -1.43 2.55 -20.08
N LYS A 201 -1.28 1.61 -21.04
CA LYS A 201 -1.09 1.92 -22.44
C LYS A 201 -2.33 2.54 -23.11
N GLY A 202 -3.52 2.22 -22.60
CA GLY A 202 -4.80 2.72 -23.10
C GLY A 202 -5.17 4.13 -22.63
N ILE A 203 -4.53 4.65 -21.60
CA ILE A 203 -4.83 5.98 -21.05
C ILE A 203 -4.46 7.06 -22.08
N ARG A 204 -5.44 7.89 -22.44
CA ARG A 204 -5.31 9.02 -23.36
C ARG A 204 -5.77 10.28 -22.66
N CYS A 205 -4.90 10.91 -21.89
CA CYS A 205 -5.13 12.19 -21.21
C CYS A 205 -3.90 13.08 -21.42
N ASP A 206 -4.06 14.38 -21.26
CA ASP A 206 -2.97 15.34 -21.43
C ASP A 206 -1.89 15.15 -20.36
N HIS A 207 -2.32 15.00 -19.09
CA HIS A 207 -1.48 14.82 -17.92
C HIS A 207 -2.25 14.15 -16.80
N VAL A 208 -1.58 13.37 -15.95
CA VAL A 208 -2.13 12.79 -14.72
C VAL A 208 -1.59 13.56 -13.52
N LEU A 209 -2.42 14.39 -12.90
CA LEU A 209 -2.03 15.31 -11.84
C LEU A 209 -1.78 14.64 -10.48
N SER A 210 -2.44 13.53 -10.21
CA SER A 210 -2.38 12.85 -8.91
C SER A 210 -2.55 11.34 -9.03
N ILE A 211 -2.12 10.62 -8.00
CA ILE A 211 -2.30 9.16 -7.93
C ILE A 211 -3.79 8.77 -7.89
N GLY A 212 -4.64 9.60 -7.25
CA GLY A 212 -6.09 9.38 -7.25
C GLY A 212 -6.75 9.58 -8.62
N ALA A 213 -6.19 10.47 -9.50
CA ALA A 213 -6.63 10.55 -10.89
C ALA A 213 -6.23 9.28 -11.67
N LEU A 214 -5.04 8.73 -11.40
CA LEU A 214 -4.59 7.47 -11.97
C LEU A 214 -5.47 6.30 -11.52
N GLU A 215 -5.85 6.25 -10.25
CA GLU A 215 -6.76 5.27 -9.68
C GLU A 215 -8.07 5.21 -10.46
N GLN A 216 -8.76 6.34 -10.62
CA GLN A 216 -10.03 6.45 -11.35
C GLN A 216 -9.92 5.96 -12.81
N LEU A 217 -8.75 6.14 -13.44
CA LEU A 217 -8.49 5.67 -14.81
C LEU A 217 -8.20 4.16 -14.87
N LEU A 218 -7.79 3.55 -13.76
CA LEU A 218 -7.42 2.13 -13.69
C LEU A 218 -8.53 1.24 -13.12
N GLU A 219 -9.54 1.78 -12.47
CA GLU A 219 -10.62 1.02 -11.85
C GLU A 219 -11.53 0.31 -12.86
N ASP A 220 -12.10 -0.84 -12.44
CA ASP A 220 -13.11 -1.59 -13.22
C ASP A 220 -14.47 -0.87 -13.25
N HIS A 221 -14.81 -0.21 -12.12
CA HIS A 221 -16.11 0.40 -11.88
C HIS A 221 -15.96 1.84 -11.36
N PRO A 222 -15.65 2.83 -12.21
CA PRO A 222 -15.34 4.20 -11.80
C PRO A 222 -16.51 4.96 -11.16
N PHE A 223 -17.74 4.46 -11.28
CA PHE A 223 -18.93 5.01 -10.60
C PHE A 223 -19.22 4.36 -9.25
N SER A 224 -18.38 3.45 -8.79
CA SER A 224 -18.52 2.85 -7.47
C SER A 224 -18.06 3.84 -6.40
N MET A 225 -18.82 3.93 -5.30
CA MET A 225 -18.36 4.66 -4.10
C MET A 225 -17.27 3.92 -3.33
N LEU A 226 -17.12 2.61 -3.54
CA LEU A 226 -16.15 1.79 -2.86
C LEU A 226 -14.83 1.80 -3.62
N PRO A 227 -13.70 2.13 -2.98
CA PRO A 227 -12.39 2.15 -3.62
C PRO A 227 -11.99 0.74 -4.05
N GLN A 228 -11.52 0.59 -5.28
CA GLN A 228 -11.11 -0.71 -5.86
C GLN A 228 -9.60 -0.90 -5.82
N CYS A 229 -8.89 0.08 -5.28
CA CYS A 229 -7.46 0.11 -5.04
C CYS A 229 -7.18 0.36 -3.56
N VAL A 230 -5.93 0.27 -3.15
CA VAL A 230 -5.43 0.78 -1.87
C VAL A 230 -4.34 1.79 -2.17
N LEU A 231 -4.50 3.01 -1.65
CA LEU A 231 -3.44 4.00 -1.59
C LEU A 231 -2.69 3.86 -0.28
N THR A 232 -1.37 3.90 -0.31
CA THR A 232 -0.56 3.83 0.91
C THR A 232 0.67 4.71 0.82
N GLU A 233 0.95 5.45 1.89
CA GLU A 233 2.18 6.24 2.08
C GLU A 233 3.33 5.38 2.63
N ARG A 234 3.07 4.10 2.94
CA ARG A 234 3.98 3.24 3.70
C ARG A 234 4.63 2.18 2.84
N PRO A 235 5.99 2.17 2.74
CA PRO A 235 6.73 1.13 2.03
C PRO A 235 6.54 -0.28 2.61
N ASP A 236 6.41 -0.42 3.93
CA ASP A 236 6.19 -1.72 4.60
C ASP A 236 4.80 -2.30 4.26
N ARG A 237 3.75 -1.46 4.18
CA ARG A 237 2.41 -1.87 3.74
C ARG A 237 2.43 -2.28 2.26
N ALA A 238 3.02 -1.48 1.38
CA ALA A 238 3.20 -1.80 -0.03
C ALA A 238 3.98 -3.12 -0.21
N ALA A 239 5.04 -3.33 0.56
CA ALA A 239 5.81 -4.57 0.55
C ALA A 239 4.97 -5.79 0.97
N SER A 240 4.08 -5.65 1.96
CA SER A 240 3.19 -6.75 2.36
C SER A 240 2.26 -7.18 1.22
N PHE A 241 1.77 -6.24 0.44
CA PHE A 241 0.95 -6.49 -0.74
C PHE A 241 1.73 -7.16 -1.88
N LEU A 242 2.96 -6.73 -2.14
CA LEU A 242 3.85 -7.40 -3.11
C LEU A 242 4.09 -8.88 -2.74
N LEU A 243 4.28 -9.18 -1.44
CA LEU A 243 4.43 -10.56 -0.95
C LEU A 243 3.17 -11.41 -1.19
N GLU A 244 2.00 -10.80 -1.23
CA GLU A 244 0.74 -11.49 -1.54
C GLU A 244 0.48 -11.65 -3.05
N GLY A 245 1.36 -11.09 -3.91
CA GLY A 245 1.27 -11.19 -5.37
C GLY A 245 0.48 -10.06 -6.03
N GLN A 246 0.24 -8.99 -5.31
CA GLN A 246 -0.35 -7.77 -5.86
C GLN A 246 0.70 -6.91 -6.56
N VAL A 247 0.24 -5.97 -7.38
CA VAL A 247 1.07 -5.02 -8.10
C VAL A 247 1.01 -3.67 -7.39
N VAL A 248 2.16 -3.03 -7.27
CA VAL A 248 2.30 -1.69 -6.71
C VAL A 248 2.72 -0.74 -7.81
N ILE A 249 2.00 0.36 -7.96
CA ILE A 249 2.30 1.41 -8.93
C ILE A 249 2.76 2.64 -8.17
N LEU A 250 3.96 3.11 -8.48
CA LEU A 250 4.51 4.35 -7.98
C LEU A 250 4.44 5.40 -9.08
N MET A 251 4.13 6.64 -8.71
CA MET A 251 4.04 7.78 -9.62
C MET A 251 5.03 8.88 -9.19
N ASP A 252 5.70 9.48 -10.15
CA ASP A 252 6.56 10.62 -9.89
C ASP A 252 5.72 11.82 -9.44
N GLY A 253 6.17 12.52 -8.41
CA GLY A 253 5.43 13.63 -7.79
C GLY A 253 4.32 13.21 -6.81
N ALA A 254 4.18 11.90 -6.48
CA ALA A 254 3.19 11.43 -5.51
C ALA A 254 3.84 10.66 -4.35
N PRO A 255 3.57 11.05 -3.08
CA PRO A 255 4.10 10.37 -1.90
C PRO A 255 3.28 9.13 -1.50
N GLN A 256 2.57 8.54 -2.45
CA GLN A 256 1.71 7.38 -2.24
C GLN A 256 1.95 6.32 -3.29
N ALA A 257 1.74 5.07 -2.91
CA ALA A 257 1.73 3.92 -3.80
C ALA A 257 0.29 3.44 -4.03
N LEU A 258 -0.04 3.13 -5.28
CA LEU A 258 -1.31 2.52 -5.67
C LEU A 258 -1.14 1.01 -5.73
N VAL A 259 -2.00 0.26 -5.04
CA VAL A 259 -1.96 -1.20 -4.95
C VAL A 259 -3.19 -1.82 -5.60
N MET A 260 -2.97 -2.75 -6.51
CA MET A 260 -4.02 -3.51 -7.22
C MET A 260 -3.58 -4.96 -7.49
N PRO A 261 -4.51 -5.92 -7.65
CA PRO A 261 -5.93 -5.90 -7.24
C PRO A 261 -6.08 -6.01 -5.72
N VAL A 262 -7.15 -5.46 -5.17
CA VAL A 262 -7.45 -5.54 -3.74
C VAL A 262 -8.87 -6.04 -3.48
N SER A 263 -9.14 -6.54 -2.26
CA SER A 263 -10.49 -6.86 -1.83
C SER A 263 -10.99 -5.89 -0.79
N PHE A 264 -12.30 -5.90 -0.59
CA PHE A 264 -12.95 -5.15 0.47
C PHE A 264 -12.30 -5.35 1.84
N LEU A 265 -11.88 -6.57 2.17
CA LEU A 265 -11.27 -6.87 3.46
C LEU A 265 -9.87 -6.27 3.64
N HIS A 266 -9.11 -6.06 2.55
CA HIS A 266 -7.79 -5.43 2.61
C HIS A 266 -7.86 -3.95 3.00
N GLN A 267 -8.98 -3.29 2.75
CA GLN A 267 -9.20 -1.91 3.15
C GLN A 267 -9.21 -1.72 4.69
N PHE A 268 -9.47 -2.79 5.45
CA PHE A 268 -9.44 -2.77 6.92
C PHE A 268 -8.09 -3.15 7.52
N HIS A 269 -7.10 -3.50 6.69
CA HIS A 269 -5.78 -3.91 7.16
C HIS A 269 -4.85 -2.71 7.26
N THR A 270 -4.08 -2.65 8.35
CA THR A 270 -2.99 -1.70 8.55
C THR A 270 -1.66 -2.43 8.69
N SER A 271 -0.55 -1.74 8.45
CA SER A 271 0.79 -2.27 8.70
C SER A 271 1.02 -2.61 10.18
N GLU A 272 0.40 -1.83 11.09
CA GLU A 272 0.48 -2.04 12.54
C GLU A 272 -0.03 -3.42 12.96
N ASP A 273 -1.04 -3.96 12.27
CA ASP A 273 -1.53 -5.32 12.53
C ASP A 273 -0.41 -6.34 12.42
N THR A 274 0.59 -6.13 11.54
CA THR A 274 1.73 -7.03 11.37
C THR A 274 2.81 -6.85 12.44
N ALA A 275 2.96 -5.68 12.99
CA ALA A 275 3.93 -5.34 14.02
C ALA A 275 3.51 -5.83 15.42
N LEU A 276 2.21 -5.87 15.68
CA LEU A 276 1.65 -6.31 16.96
C LEU A 276 1.60 -7.84 17.08
N ARG A 277 1.40 -8.35 18.30
CA ARG A 277 1.08 -9.76 18.53
C ARG A 277 -0.28 -10.10 17.90
N TRP A 278 -0.42 -11.32 17.35
CA TRP A 278 -1.62 -11.74 16.62
C TRP A 278 -2.97 -11.51 17.35
N PRO A 279 -3.11 -11.69 18.70
CA PRO A 279 -4.39 -11.42 19.36
C PRO A 279 -4.77 -9.95 19.32
N TYR A 280 -3.79 -9.04 19.51
CA TYR A 280 -4.03 -7.60 19.48
C TYR A 280 -4.40 -7.10 18.07
N GLY A 281 -3.70 -7.58 17.03
CA GLY A 281 -4.07 -7.28 15.65
C GLY A 281 -5.48 -7.77 15.30
N THR A 282 -5.90 -8.96 15.80
CA THR A 282 -7.27 -9.45 15.63
C THR A 282 -8.27 -8.54 16.33
N PHE A 283 -7.99 -8.13 17.57
CA PHE A 283 -8.85 -7.25 18.35
C PHE A 283 -9.06 -5.89 17.65
N LEU A 284 -8.00 -5.27 17.16
CA LEU A 284 -8.08 -4.01 16.42
C LEU A 284 -8.89 -4.14 15.12
N ARG A 285 -8.75 -5.24 14.38
CA ARG A 285 -9.57 -5.50 13.17
C ARG A 285 -11.05 -5.63 13.50
N VAL A 286 -11.38 -6.32 14.60
CA VAL A 286 -12.78 -6.41 15.07
C VAL A 286 -13.32 -5.04 15.44
N ILE A 287 -12.54 -4.22 16.16
CA ILE A 287 -12.94 -2.84 16.49
C ILE A 287 -13.19 -2.01 15.23
N ARG A 288 -12.33 -2.10 14.20
CA ARG A 288 -12.52 -1.40 12.93
C ARG A 288 -13.80 -1.83 12.22
N LEU A 289 -14.07 -3.13 12.18
CA LEU A 289 -15.32 -3.66 11.59
C LEU A 289 -16.55 -3.21 12.37
N CYS A 290 -16.50 -3.21 13.71
CA CYS A 290 -17.56 -2.67 14.56
C CYS A 290 -17.73 -1.16 14.33
N GLY A 291 -16.64 -0.40 14.22
CA GLY A 291 -16.65 1.03 13.92
C GLY A 291 -17.33 1.31 12.58
N ALA A 292 -16.98 0.56 11.53
CA ALA A 292 -17.61 0.65 10.23
C ALA A 292 -19.13 0.40 10.29
N ALA A 293 -19.54 -0.67 10.98
CA ALA A 293 -20.95 -1.00 11.16
C ALA A 293 -21.72 0.09 11.94
N LEU A 294 -21.12 0.61 12.99
CA LEU A 294 -21.71 1.71 13.78
C LEU A 294 -21.82 2.98 12.95
N THR A 295 -20.79 3.34 12.19
CA THR A 295 -20.84 4.50 11.29
C THR A 295 -21.99 4.37 10.31
N LEU A 296 -22.10 3.23 9.66
CA LEU A 296 -23.06 3.04 8.56
C LEU A 296 -24.51 2.94 9.05
N LEU A 297 -24.72 2.20 10.15
CA LEU A 297 -26.07 1.74 10.54
C LEU A 297 -26.67 2.53 11.70
N LEU A 298 -25.85 2.99 12.66
CA LEU A 298 -26.36 3.46 13.96
C LEU A 298 -27.35 4.63 13.86
N PRO A 299 -27.12 5.72 13.08
CA PRO A 299 -28.08 6.82 13.00
C PRO A 299 -29.39 6.41 12.30
N GLY A 300 -29.29 5.63 11.22
CA GLY A 300 -30.49 5.08 10.57
C GLY A 300 -31.28 4.15 11.50
N LEU A 301 -30.58 3.28 12.25
CA LEU A 301 -31.18 2.38 13.23
C LEU A 301 -31.92 3.16 14.33
N PHE A 302 -31.33 4.21 14.84
CA PHE A 302 -31.97 5.09 15.84
C PHE A 302 -33.29 5.64 15.30
N VAL A 303 -33.28 6.24 14.10
CA VAL A 303 -34.47 6.81 13.48
C VAL A 303 -35.51 5.70 13.18
N ALA A 304 -35.10 4.56 12.66
CA ALA A 304 -36.00 3.44 12.37
C ALA A 304 -36.69 2.88 13.64
N LEU A 305 -35.96 2.78 14.74
CA LEU A 305 -36.54 2.31 16.01
C LEU A 305 -37.51 3.30 16.59
N VAL A 306 -37.16 4.58 16.64
CA VAL A 306 -38.02 5.60 17.25
C VAL A 306 -39.29 5.84 16.47
N LEU A 307 -39.22 5.90 15.13
CA LEU A 307 -40.38 6.22 14.28
C LEU A 307 -41.28 5.02 13.97
N PHE A 308 -40.67 3.87 13.67
CA PHE A 308 -41.43 2.73 13.14
C PHE A 308 -41.56 1.57 14.14
N HIS A 309 -40.67 1.49 15.12
CA HIS A 309 -40.61 0.33 16.02
C HIS A 309 -40.45 0.76 17.49
N PRO A 310 -41.27 1.72 18.01
CA PRO A 310 -41.12 2.23 19.36
C PRO A 310 -41.29 1.15 20.45
N ALA A 311 -42.08 0.11 20.16
CA ALA A 311 -42.29 -1.03 21.06
C ALA A 311 -41.03 -1.88 21.29
N ALA A 312 -39.98 -1.75 20.47
CA ALA A 312 -38.70 -2.41 20.66
C ALA A 312 -37.80 -1.69 21.67
N LEU A 313 -38.10 -0.46 22.01
CA LEU A 313 -37.34 0.33 22.97
C LEU A 313 -37.80 0.09 24.41
N PRO A 314 -36.89 0.08 25.40
CA PRO A 314 -37.27 0.09 26.80
C PRO A 314 -38.16 1.29 27.11
N VAL A 315 -39.23 1.08 27.89
CA VAL A 315 -40.23 2.13 28.20
C VAL A 315 -39.59 3.38 28.76
N ALA A 316 -38.65 3.23 29.70
CA ALA A 316 -37.93 4.37 30.29
C ALA A 316 -37.16 5.22 29.27
N LEU A 317 -36.57 4.58 28.24
CA LEU A 317 -35.87 5.26 27.16
C LEU A 317 -36.85 5.95 26.20
N LEU A 318 -37.94 5.27 25.87
CA LEU A 318 -38.99 5.81 24.99
C LEU A 318 -39.65 7.05 25.64
N THR A 319 -40.00 7.02 26.95
CA THR A 319 -40.58 8.17 27.65
C THR A 319 -39.60 9.37 27.66
N SER A 320 -38.30 9.12 27.91
CA SER A 320 -37.29 10.17 27.89
C SER A 320 -37.15 10.82 26.50
N ILE A 321 -37.22 10.00 25.44
CA ILE A 321 -37.19 10.50 24.05
C ILE A 321 -38.44 11.37 23.76
N LEU A 322 -39.62 10.90 24.14
CA LEU A 322 -40.88 11.62 23.88
C LEU A 322 -40.98 12.93 24.64
N GLU A 323 -40.56 12.93 25.89
CA GLU A 323 -40.56 14.14 26.75
C GLU A 323 -39.62 15.21 26.19
N SER A 324 -38.40 14.86 25.83
CA SER A 324 -37.46 15.81 25.23
C SER A 324 -37.84 16.22 23.80
N GLN A 325 -38.45 15.33 22.99
CA GLN A 325 -38.95 15.65 21.67
C GLN A 325 -40.10 16.67 21.73
N ALA A 326 -40.91 16.68 22.78
CA ALA A 326 -41.98 17.66 22.93
C ALA A 326 -41.47 19.12 23.01
N ALA A 327 -40.23 19.33 23.46
CA ALA A 327 -39.56 20.62 23.51
C ALA A 327 -38.82 21.02 22.24
N VAL A 328 -38.58 20.08 21.29
CA VAL A 328 -37.83 20.33 20.08
C VAL A 328 -38.75 20.59 18.90
N PRO A 329 -38.58 21.67 18.14
CA PRO A 329 -39.45 22.04 17.01
C PRO A 329 -39.23 21.21 15.74
N LEU A 330 -38.12 20.46 15.67
CA LEU A 330 -37.74 19.67 14.49
C LEU A 330 -38.18 18.21 14.63
N SER A 331 -38.44 17.55 13.53
CA SER A 331 -38.67 16.09 13.54
C SER A 331 -37.34 15.32 13.66
N ILE A 332 -37.35 14.15 14.30
CA ILE A 332 -36.15 13.30 14.54
C ILE A 332 -35.34 13.04 13.28
N PRO A 333 -35.94 12.75 12.09
CA PRO A 333 -35.15 12.61 10.86
C PRO A 333 -34.38 13.87 10.47
N VAL A 334 -35.03 15.04 10.60
CA VAL A 334 -34.42 16.34 10.23
C VAL A 334 -33.29 16.67 11.21
N GLU A 335 -33.50 16.47 12.51
CA GLU A 335 -32.46 16.63 13.53
C GLU A 335 -31.25 15.74 13.24
N THR A 336 -31.51 14.45 12.96
CA THR A 336 -30.44 13.46 12.68
C THR A 336 -29.65 13.87 11.44
N PHE A 337 -30.35 14.27 10.36
CA PHE A 337 -29.69 14.70 9.14
C PHE A 337 -28.88 15.97 9.33
N MET A 338 -29.43 16.97 10.03
CA MET A 338 -28.74 18.22 10.35
C MET A 338 -27.47 17.96 11.18
N MET A 339 -27.57 17.13 12.21
CA MET A 339 -26.42 16.78 13.05
C MET A 339 -25.32 16.06 12.28
N LEU A 340 -25.68 15.11 11.42
CA LEU A 340 -24.69 14.41 10.58
C LEU A 340 -23.97 15.38 9.63
N ILE A 341 -24.68 16.30 9.02
CA ILE A 341 -24.06 17.33 8.16
C ILE A 341 -23.13 18.22 9.00
N MET A 342 -23.57 18.68 10.18
CA MET A 342 -22.75 19.51 11.06
C MET A 342 -21.46 18.81 11.48
N PHE A 343 -21.54 17.55 11.90
CA PHE A 343 -20.35 16.78 12.24
C PHE A 343 -19.42 16.57 11.05
N ASN A 344 -19.97 16.31 9.85
CA ASN A 344 -19.15 16.21 8.64
C ASN A 344 -18.48 17.55 8.30
N LEU A 345 -19.16 18.70 8.48
CA LEU A 345 -18.55 20.01 8.28
C LEU A 345 -17.43 20.30 9.28
N ILE A 346 -17.63 19.93 10.57
CA ILE A 346 -16.59 20.08 11.61
C ILE A 346 -15.37 19.24 11.24
N ASN A 347 -15.58 18.00 10.79
CA ASN A 347 -14.51 17.12 10.37
C ASN A 347 -13.74 17.68 9.16
N GLU A 348 -14.45 18.14 8.13
CA GLU A 348 -13.84 18.74 6.94
C GLU A 348 -13.07 20.02 7.29
N ALA A 349 -13.64 20.88 8.16
CA ALA A 349 -12.93 22.08 8.63
C ALA A 349 -11.68 21.71 9.43
N GLY A 350 -11.74 20.67 10.27
CA GLY A 350 -10.62 20.20 11.08
C GLY A 350 -9.44 19.69 10.24
N THR A 351 -9.70 19.05 9.10
CA THR A 351 -8.64 18.55 8.21
C THR A 351 -7.94 19.67 7.43
N ARG A 352 -8.62 20.81 7.19
CA ARG A 352 -8.06 21.94 6.44
C ARG A 352 -7.24 22.91 7.28
N VAL A 353 -7.39 22.88 8.60
CA VAL A 353 -6.63 23.76 9.50
C VAL A 353 -5.35 23.04 9.97
N PRO A 354 -4.16 23.56 9.65
CA PRO A 354 -2.91 22.89 9.97
C PRO A 354 -2.62 22.84 11.47
N GLY A 355 -2.07 21.71 11.94
CA GLY A 355 -1.50 21.51 13.26
C GLY A 355 -2.50 21.45 14.39
N VAL A 356 -2.05 21.82 15.58
CA VAL A 356 -2.80 21.73 16.86
C VAL A 356 -4.09 22.58 16.87
N VAL A 357 -4.13 23.64 16.05
CA VAL A 357 -5.32 24.51 15.94
C VAL A 357 -6.49 23.76 15.33
N GLY A 358 -6.28 22.90 14.34
CA GLY A 358 -7.35 22.10 13.71
C GLY A 358 -8.00 21.11 14.66
N THR A 359 -7.21 20.40 15.45
CA THR A 359 -7.72 19.47 16.48
C THR A 359 -8.44 20.20 17.62
N SER A 360 -7.91 21.33 18.05
CA SER A 360 -8.56 22.17 19.07
C SER A 360 -9.88 22.74 18.55
N LEU A 361 -9.90 23.25 17.33
CA LEU A 361 -11.11 23.79 16.70
C LEU A 361 -12.20 22.70 16.60
N GLY A 362 -11.86 21.51 16.13
CA GLY A 362 -12.80 20.39 16.04
C GLY A 362 -13.39 19.99 17.40
N THR A 363 -12.55 19.89 18.43
CA THR A 363 -12.97 19.51 19.78
C THR A 363 -13.86 20.59 20.42
N VAL A 364 -13.41 21.85 20.40
CA VAL A 364 -14.14 22.98 21.00
C VAL A 364 -15.44 23.25 20.25
N SER A 365 -15.42 23.25 18.92
CA SER A 365 -16.63 23.45 18.12
C SER A 365 -17.64 22.33 18.34
N GLY A 366 -17.20 21.07 18.38
CA GLY A 366 -18.08 19.94 18.64
C GLY A 366 -18.74 20.00 20.02
N LEU A 367 -17.98 20.39 21.04
CA LEU A 367 -18.48 20.53 22.40
C LEU A 367 -19.45 21.70 22.53
N ILE A 368 -19.05 22.91 22.11
CA ILE A 368 -19.86 24.13 22.22
C ILE A 368 -21.15 23.99 21.39
N LEU A 369 -21.01 23.49 20.14
CA LEU A 369 -22.15 23.34 19.25
C LEU A 369 -23.15 22.30 19.77
N GLY A 370 -22.64 21.17 20.29
CA GLY A 370 -23.47 20.14 20.90
C GLY A 370 -24.21 20.62 22.14
N GLN A 371 -23.54 21.34 23.06
CA GLN A 371 -24.18 21.89 24.25
C GLN A 371 -25.20 22.99 23.88
N ALA A 372 -24.82 23.96 23.07
CA ALA A 372 -25.71 25.04 22.66
C ALA A 372 -26.96 24.52 21.93
N ALA A 373 -26.84 23.50 21.12
CA ALA A 373 -27.97 22.89 20.41
C ALA A 373 -28.96 22.21 21.36
N VAL A 374 -28.48 21.58 22.41
CA VAL A 374 -29.34 21.00 23.49
C VAL A 374 -29.97 22.10 24.37
N GLU A 375 -29.19 23.07 24.80
CA GLU A 375 -29.70 24.18 25.63
C GLU A 375 -30.74 25.02 24.91
N ALA A 376 -30.60 25.19 23.61
CA ALA A 376 -31.57 25.84 22.74
C ALA A 376 -32.79 24.97 22.38
N ASN A 377 -32.88 23.74 22.89
CA ASN A 377 -33.92 22.76 22.54
C ASN A 377 -34.06 22.55 21.02
N LEU A 378 -32.94 22.62 20.30
CA LEU A 378 -32.91 22.37 18.84
C LEU A 378 -32.72 20.88 18.53
N ILE A 379 -32.12 20.13 19.45
CA ILE A 379 -31.71 18.75 19.25
C ILE A 379 -31.92 17.93 20.53
N HIS A 380 -32.35 16.72 20.35
CA HIS A 380 -32.51 15.73 21.42
C HIS A 380 -31.14 15.26 21.98
N PRO A 381 -30.90 15.24 23.29
CA PRO A 381 -29.60 14.87 23.88
C PRO A 381 -29.09 13.48 23.47
N LEU A 382 -29.97 12.47 23.40
CA LEU A 382 -29.58 11.11 23.00
C LEU A 382 -29.07 11.07 21.55
N LEU A 383 -29.61 11.90 20.67
CA LEU A 383 -29.17 11.97 19.28
C LEU A 383 -27.70 12.37 19.15
N ILE A 384 -27.23 13.29 20.00
CA ILE A 384 -25.82 13.69 20.02
C ILE A 384 -24.93 12.50 20.31
N ILE A 385 -25.33 11.66 21.28
CA ILE A 385 -24.57 10.43 21.61
C ILE A 385 -24.55 9.48 20.41
N VAL A 386 -25.67 9.25 19.73
CA VAL A 386 -25.79 8.41 18.56
C VAL A 386 -24.87 8.89 17.43
N VAL A 387 -24.91 10.19 17.12
CA VAL A 387 -24.09 10.81 16.07
C VAL A 387 -22.62 10.80 16.44
N ALA A 388 -22.28 11.10 17.70
CA ALA A 388 -20.90 11.07 18.19
C ALA A 388 -20.29 9.66 18.09
N VAL A 389 -21.00 8.62 18.54
CA VAL A 389 -20.52 7.23 18.45
C VAL A 389 -20.35 6.81 16.98
N SER A 390 -21.30 7.18 16.12
CA SER A 390 -21.22 6.92 14.69
C SER A 390 -20.01 7.61 14.06
N SER A 391 -19.77 8.88 14.38
CA SER A 391 -18.63 9.64 13.89
C SER A 391 -17.29 9.07 14.36
N LEU A 392 -17.20 8.68 15.65
CA LEU A 392 -16.01 7.99 16.18
C LEU A 392 -15.74 6.68 15.46
N GLY A 393 -16.79 5.95 15.07
CA GLY A 393 -16.65 4.74 14.24
C GLY A 393 -15.95 5.00 12.90
N SER A 394 -16.21 6.15 12.26
CA SER A 394 -15.59 6.53 11.00
C SER A 394 -14.07 6.78 11.12
N TYR A 395 -13.61 7.26 12.27
CA TYR A 395 -12.17 7.45 12.53
C TYR A 395 -11.42 6.14 12.81
N ALA A 396 -12.13 5.07 13.14
CA ALA A 396 -11.52 3.75 13.31
C ALA A 396 -11.14 3.12 11.96
N LEU A 397 -11.65 3.63 10.83
CA LEU A 397 -11.32 3.15 9.50
C LEU A 397 -9.92 3.62 9.08
N PRO A 398 -9.05 2.69 8.59
CA PRO A 398 -7.66 3.03 8.32
C PRO A 398 -7.46 3.82 7.02
N ASP A 399 -8.39 3.66 6.07
CA ASP A 399 -8.35 4.28 4.76
C ASP A 399 -9.29 5.49 4.71
N TYR A 400 -8.78 6.64 4.22
CA TYR A 400 -9.55 7.87 4.17
C TYR A 400 -10.74 7.79 3.19
N GLU A 401 -10.52 7.20 2.02
CA GLU A 401 -11.59 7.07 1.00
C GLU A 401 -12.67 6.10 1.46
N LEU A 402 -12.26 5.00 2.13
CA LEU A 402 -13.21 4.10 2.75
C LEU A 402 -14.04 4.81 3.82
N SER A 403 -13.41 5.64 4.67
CA SER A 403 -14.11 6.44 5.69
C SER A 403 -15.15 7.37 5.05
N LEU A 404 -14.80 8.07 3.97
CA LEU A 404 -15.75 8.92 3.21
C LEU A 404 -16.89 8.09 2.62
N THR A 405 -16.60 6.93 2.05
CA THR A 405 -17.62 6.02 1.52
C THR A 405 -18.62 5.61 2.58
N PHE A 406 -18.17 5.27 3.79
CA PHE A 406 -19.05 4.92 4.91
C PHE A 406 -19.88 6.11 5.41
N ARG A 407 -19.30 7.32 5.45
CA ARG A 407 -20.03 8.56 5.80
C ARG A 407 -21.09 8.91 4.76
N MET A 408 -20.82 8.76 3.48
CA MET A 408 -21.83 8.93 2.42
C MET A 408 -22.91 7.84 2.50
N GLY A 409 -22.50 6.59 2.69
CA GLY A 409 -23.39 5.45 2.88
C GLY A 409 -24.34 5.64 4.07
N GLN A 410 -23.84 6.20 5.20
CA GLN A 410 -24.63 6.55 6.37
C GLN A 410 -25.86 7.42 6.05
N LEU A 411 -25.68 8.42 5.19
CA LEU A 411 -26.79 9.29 4.76
C LEU A 411 -27.83 8.51 3.94
N LEU A 412 -27.37 7.57 3.09
CA LEU A 412 -28.29 6.71 2.32
C LEU A 412 -29.07 5.77 3.24
N PHE A 413 -28.40 5.16 4.24
CA PHE A 413 -29.06 4.30 5.24
C PHE A 413 -30.04 5.09 6.11
N LEU A 414 -29.71 6.34 6.47
CA LEU A 414 -30.62 7.24 7.17
C LEU A 414 -31.87 7.52 6.32
N LEU A 415 -31.68 7.83 5.02
CA LEU A 415 -32.80 8.07 4.12
C LEU A 415 -33.70 6.83 3.98
N ALA A 416 -33.12 5.63 3.82
CA ALA A 416 -33.84 4.38 3.78
C ALA A 416 -34.62 4.11 5.08
N ALA A 417 -34.00 4.44 6.23
CA ALA A 417 -34.65 4.34 7.54
C ALA A 417 -35.86 5.29 7.67
N CYS A 418 -35.75 6.52 7.17
CA CYS A 418 -36.85 7.48 7.17
C CYS A 418 -38.04 7.05 6.32
N LEU A 419 -37.77 6.36 5.20
CA LEU A 419 -38.81 5.94 4.25
C LEU A 419 -39.57 4.67 4.71
N ALA A 420 -38.87 3.67 5.22
CA ALA A 420 -39.46 2.37 5.51
C ALA A 420 -38.89 1.69 6.79
N GLY A 421 -38.27 2.45 7.68
CA GLY A 421 -37.74 1.93 8.94
C GLY A 421 -36.69 0.85 8.74
N LEU A 422 -36.77 -0.21 9.55
CA LEU A 422 -35.87 -1.38 9.45
C LEU A 422 -35.99 -2.11 8.11
N TYR A 423 -37.18 -2.15 7.51
CA TYR A 423 -37.37 -2.76 6.19
C TYR A 423 -36.60 -2.01 5.08
N GLY A 424 -36.61 -0.67 5.11
CA GLY A 424 -35.82 0.14 4.21
C GLY A 424 -34.31 -0.10 4.36
N MET A 425 -33.84 -0.13 5.60
CA MET A 425 -32.44 -0.43 5.90
C MET A 425 -32.00 -1.82 5.42
N THR A 426 -32.84 -2.85 5.67
CA THR A 426 -32.52 -4.22 5.25
C THR A 426 -32.54 -4.36 3.72
N ALA A 427 -33.49 -3.72 3.03
CA ALA A 427 -33.54 -3.68 1.58
C ALA A 427 -32.28 -3.01 0.99
N LEU A 428 -31.88 -1.86 1.53
CA LEU A 428 -30.67 -1.17 1.09
C LEU A 428 -29.42 -2.01 1.37
N MET A 429 -29.34 -2.69 2.53
CA MET A 429 -28.24 -3.60 2.87
C MET A 429 -28.11 -4.74 1.85
N LEU A 430 -29.25 -5.33 1.42
CA LEU A 430 -29.25 -6.35 0.37
C LEU A 430 -28.75 -5.82 -0.96
N ILE A 431 -29.18 -4.62 -1.35
CA ILE A 431 -28.70 -3.95 -2.58
C ILE A 431 -27.17 -3.74 -2.50
N VAL A 432 -26.66 -3.23 -1.38
CA VAL A 432 -25.23 -3.02 -1.18
C VAL A 432 -24.46 -4.36 -1.23
N LEU A 433 -24.97 -5.43 -0.61
CA LEU A 433 -24.36 -6.75 -0.68
C LEU A 433 -24.31 -7.31 -2.10
N VAL A 434 -25.40 -7.18 -2.87
CA VAL A 434 -25.45 -7.60 -4.28
C VAL A 434 -24.41 -6.80 -5.11
N ARG A 435 -24.33 -5.49 -4.90
CA ARG A 435 -23.31 -4.65 -5.56
C ARG A 435 -21.91 -5.04 -5.18
N LEU A 436 -21.61 -5.26 -3.89
CA LEU A 436 -20.32 -5.76 -3.41
C LEU A 436 -19.89 -7.08 -4.05
N CYS A 437 -20.85 -8.01 -4.23
CA CYS A 437 -20.58 -9.29 -4.92
C CYS A 437 -20.30 -9.12 -6.42
N ALA A 438 -20.86 -8.09 -7.05
CA ALA A 438 -20.66 -7.81 -8.47
C ALA A 438 -19.38 -7.01 -8.77
N LEU A 439 -18.85 -6.28 -7.78
CA LEU A 439 -17.63 -5.50 -7.95
C LEU A 439 -16.40 -6.38 -8.18
N THR A 440 -15.51 -5.89 -9.02
CA THR A 440 -14.19 -6.49 -9.29
C THR A 440 -13.08 -5.45 -9.16
N SER A 441 -11.88 -5.89 -8.85
CA SER A 441 -10.65 -5.10 -8.90
C SER A 441 -9.69 -5.79 -9.86
N LEU A 442 -9.40 -5.17 -11.00
CA LEU A 442 -8.67 -5.79 -12.14
C LEU A 442 -9.25 -7.16 -12.54
N GLY A 443 -10.59 -7.31 -12.46
CA GLY A 443 -11.32 -8.55 -12.74
C GLY A 443 -11.16 -9.63 -11.68
N ALA A 444 -10.52 -9.36 -10.54
CA ALA A 444 -10.57 -10.20 -9.36
C ALA A 444 -11.84 -9.86 -8.55
N PRO A 445 -12.61 -10.84 -8.05
CA PRO A 445 -13.82 -10.56 -7.28
C PRO A 445 -13.50 -9.75 -6.01
N TYR A 446 -14.12 -8.59 -5.85
CA TYR A 446 -13.82 -7.65 -4.78
C TYR A 446 -14.13 -8.19 -3.37
N LEU A 447 -15.16 -9.04 -3.24
CA LEU A 447 -15.52 -9.67 -1.97
C LEU A 447 -14.79 -11.00 -1.70
N ALA A 448 -13.86 -11.41 -2.57
CA ALA A 448 -13.07 -12.62 -2.34
C ALA A 448 -12.27 -12.53 -1.02
N PRO A 449 -12.11 -13.63 -0.29
CA PRO A 449 -12.52 -15.01 -0.56
C PRO A 449 -13.90 -15.37 0.01
N LEU A 450 -14.71 -14.39 0.45
CA LEU A 450 -16.05 -14.64 0.98
C LEU A 450 -17.01 -15.03 -0.15
N ALA A 451 -16.98 -14.24 -1.24
CA ALA A 451 -17.76 -14.47 -2.45
C ALA A 451 -16.89 -14.18 -3.69
N PRO A 452 -16.58 -15.19 -4.53
CA PRO A 452 -16.83 -16.62 -4.34
C PRO A 452 -15.98 -17.23 -3.21
N ARG A 453 -16.50 -18.31 -2.59
CA ARG A 453 -15.75 -19.00 -1.53
C ARG A 453 -14.50 -19.68 -2.11
N ARG A 454 -13.34 -19.24 -1.68
CA ARG A 454 -12.03 -19.69 -2.15
C ARG A 454 -11.16 -20.15 -0.97
N PRO A 455 -10.07 -20.95 -1.21
CA PRO A 455 -9.13 -21.29 -0.15
C PRO A 455 -8.66 -20.03 0.57
N ARG A 456 -8.83 -20.00 1.88
CA ARG A 456 -8.61 -18.79 2.68
C ARG A 456 -7.14 -18.70 3.08
N ASN A 457 -6.53 -17.54 2.85
CA ASN A 457 -5.50 -17.08 3.77
C ASN A 457 -6.23 -16.75 5.08
N PRO A 458 -5.86 -17.38 6.20
CA PRO A 458 -6.52 -17.14 7.47
C PRO A 458 -6.31 -15.72 8.03
N ASP A 459 -5.51 -14.88 7.39
CA ASP A 459 -5.18 -13.51 7.83
C ASP A 459 -6.15 -12.43 7.32
N LEU A 460 -7.25 -12.79 6.66
CA LEU A 460 -8.14 -11.79 6.05
C LEU A 460 -9.11 -11.15 7.04
N LEU A 461 -9.85 -11.93 7.84
CA LEU A 461 -10.78 -11.41 8.85
C LEU A 461 -10.14 -11.35 10.24
N LEU A 462 -9.51 -12.46 10.63
CA LEU A 462 -8.86 -12.63 11.92
C LEU A 462 -7.39 -12.88 11.65
N ARG A 463 -6.53 -12.16 12.35
CA ARG A 463 -5.11 -12.38 12.24
C ARG A 463 -4.72 -13.67 12.94
N LEU A 464 -4.15 -14.61 12.19
CA LEU A 464 -3.55 -15.81 12.75
C LEU A 464 -2.04 -15.64 12.94
N PRO A 465 -1.46 -16.44 13.86
CA PRO A 465 0.00 -16.48 14.03
C PRO A 465 0.71 -16.74 12.71
N LEU A 466 1.85 -16.06 12.47
CA LEU A 466 2.61 -16.16 11.22
C LEU A 466 2.91 -17.61 10.81
N TRP A 467 3.17 -18.49 11.77
CA TRP A 467 3.47 -19.92 11.49
C TRP A 467 2.27 -20.74 11.02
N ARG A 468 1.04 -20.19 11.06
CA ARG A 468 -0.17 -20.79 10.48
C ARG A 468 -0.52 -20.21 9.10
N GLN A 469 0.09 -19.10 8.72
CA GLN A 469 -0.13 -18.44 7.43
C GLN A 469 0.69 -19.10 6.33
N ARG A 470 0.24 -20.25 5.82
CA ARG A 470 0.97 -21.04 4.82
C ARG A 470 0.63 -20.69 3.37
N LEU A 471 -0.51 -20.05 3.16
CA LEU A 471 -1.03 -19.71 1.83
C LEU A 471 -1.05 -18.19 1.66
N ARG A 472 -0.80 -17.73 0.42
CA ARG A 472 -1.02 -16.33 0.02
C ARG A 472 -2.50 -16.05 -0.11
N ALA A 473 -2.89 -14.78 -0.05
CA ALA A 473 -4.26 -14.40 -0.32
C ALA A 473 -4.62 -14.72 -1.77
N TYR A 474 -5.71 -15.43 -1.98
CA TYR A 474 -6.16 -15.85 -3.32
C TYR A 474 -6.62 -14.69 -4.22
N LEU A 475 -6.66 -13.49 -3.73
CA LEU A 475 -7.22 -12.31 -4.40
C LEU A 475 -6.55 -11.98 -5.71
N ALA A 476 -5.23 -11.92 -5.70
CA ALA A 476 -4.44 -11.63 -6.89
C ALA A 476 -4.32 -12.85 -7.82
N ASN A 477 -4.93 -13.99 -7.49
CA ASN A 477 -4.70 -15.27 -8.17
C ASN A 477 -3.19 -15.52 -8.36
N PRO A 478 -2.39 -15.51 -7.25
CA PRO A 478 -0.94 -15.53 -7.34
C PRO A 478 -0.46 -16.78 -8.07
N ALA A 479 0.60 -16.63 -8.86
CA ALA A 479 1.22 -17.75 -9.57
C ALA A 479 1.73 -18.82 -8.60
N ASP A 480 2.24 -18.40 -7.42
CA ASP A 480 2.61 -19.29 -6.32
C ASP A 480 1.70 -19.02 -5.10
N MET A 481 0.86 -20.00 -4.81
CA MET A 481 -0.07 -19.97 -3.65
C MET A 481 0.62 -20.22 -2.31
N ARG A 482 1.84 -20.75 -2.30
CA ARG A 482 2.52 -21.12 -1.06
C ARG A 482 3.38 -19.97 -0.56
N ARG A 483 3.04 -19.44 0.62
CA ARG A 483 3.85 -18.44 1.32
C ARG A 483 5.06 -19.06 2.02
N LEU A 484 4.94 -20.33 2.43
CA LEU A 484 5.92 -21.04 3.24
C LEU A 484 6.10 -22.47 2.76
N SER A 485 7.34 -22.83 2.48
CA SER A 485 7.74 -24.17 2.01
C SER A 485 8.13 -25.16 3.11
N GLY A 486 8.00 -24.83 4.40
CA GLY A 486 8.45 -25.68 5.49
C GLY A 486 7.85 -25.37 6.86
N ARG A 487 8.36 -26.01 7.92
CA ARG A 487 8.01 -25.69 9.31
C ARG A 487 8.73 -24.42 9.75
N MET A 488 8.04 -23.33 10.02
CA MET A 488 8.64 -22.09 10.52
C MET A 488 9.32 -22.21 11.90
N ARG A 489 8.94 -23.19 12.69
CA ARG A 489 9.46 -23.43 14.06
C ARG A 489 10.11 -24.79 14.16
N ASN A 490 11.26 -24.96 13.47
CA ASN A 490 11.99 -26.23 13.48
C ASN A 490 12.59 -26.58 14.85
N TRP A 491 12.71 -25.62 15.79
CA TRP A 491 13.17 -25.86 17.16
C TRP A 491 12.09 -26.43 18.10
N ARG A 492 10.81 -26.33 17.75
CA ARG A 492 9.76 -27.05 18.47
C ARG A 492 9.58 -28.42 17.84
N ARG A 493 10.18 -29.42 18.47
CA ARG A 493 9.80 -30.81 18.24
C ARG A 493 8.34 -30.97 18.72
N PRO A 494 7.52 -31.80 18.03
CA PRO A 494 6.13 -32.05 18.42
C PRO A 494 6.06 -32.61 19.82
#